data_317125f8bda65e860e1f62dd3747686b
#
_entry.id   317125f8bda65e860e1f62dd3747686b
#
_cell.length_a   1.000
_cell.length_b   1.000
_cell.length_c   1.000
_cell.angle_alpha   90.00
_cell.angle_beta   90.00
_cell.angle_gamma   90.00
#
_symmetry.space_group_name_H-M   'P 1'
#
loop_
_entity.id
_entity.type
_entity.pdbx_description
1 polymer ?
#
loop_
_entity_poly.entity_id
_entity_poly.type
_entity_poly.pdbx_seq_one_letter_code
_entity_poly.pdbx_strand_id
1 'polypeptide(L)'
;MDPLASLDFTKSGGLVTAIAVDDATGDVLMVAAMNEQTLRMTLEKGEAVYWSRSRGIWHKGEQSGHTQRVKSVWIDCDGDVVLLRVEQRGGGACHTGKRSCFFRKLEDGRWVDVGEQVFDPAKVYGR
;
A
#
# COMPACT_ATOMS: atom_id res chain seq x y z
N MET A 1 21.67 -12.22 8.35
CA MET A 1 21.71 -10.84 7.85
C MET A 1 20.32 -10.21 7.96
N ASP A 2 20.26 -8.98 8.46
CA ASP A 2 19.01 -8.25 8.59
C ASP A 2 18.68 -7.57 7.25
N PRO A 3 17.56 -7.93 6.57
CA PRO A 3 17.21 -7.30 5.29
C PRO A 3 16.95 -5.80 5.41
N LEU A 4 16.58 -5.31 6.61
CA LEU A 4 16.35 -3.88 6.81
C LEU A 4 17.66 -3.07 6.85
N ALA A 5 18.81 -3.70 6.98
CA ALA A 5 20.10 -3.01 6.97
C ALA A 5 20.39 -2.32 5.63
N SER A 6 19.76 -2.76 4.54
CA SER A 6 19.91 -2.14 3.22
C SER A 6 19.00 -0.92 3.02
N LEU A 7 18.10 -0.65 3.96
CA LEU A 7 17.16 0.45 3.87
C LEU A 7 17.69 1.69 4.58
N ASP A 8 17.41 2.85 4.00
CA ASP A 8 17.78 4.14 4.58
C ASP A 8 16.52 4.85 5.08
N PHE A 9 16.27 4.73 6.38
CA PHE A 9 15.14 5.40 7.03
C PHE A 9 15.46 6.86 7.40
N THR A 10 16.68 7.34 7.15
CA THR A 10 17.10 8.67 7.59
C THR A 10 16.62 9.79 6.66
N LYS A 11 16.39 9.49 5.39
CA LYS A 11 16.05 10.50 4.37
C LYS A 11 14.70 11.18 4.61
N SER A 12 13.77 10.50 5.25
CA SER A 12 12.39 10.98 5.43
C SER A 12 11.91 10.82 6.87
N GLY A 13 12.78 11.16 7.83
CA GLY A 13 12.39 11.19 9.23
C GLY A 13 12.00 9.84 9.83
N GLY A 14 12.66 8.79 9.43
CA GLY A 14 12.40 7.45 9.93
C GLY A 14 11.44 6.64 9.05
N LEU A 15 11.07 7.18 7.89
CA LEU A 15 10.13 6.53 6.99
C LEU A 15 10.77 6.20 5.64
N VAL A 16 10.26 5.13 5.03
CA VAL A 16 10.49 4.82 3.62
C VAL A 16 9.13 4.82 2.91
N THR A 17 9.15 5.11 1.63
CA THR A 17 7.95 5.02 0.79
C THR A 17 7.68 3.55 0.48
N ALA A 18 6.42 3.14 0.53
CA ALA A 18 5.99 1.79 0.19
C ALA A 18 4.97 1.86 -0.94
N ILE A 19 5.26 1.14 -2.02
CA ILE A 19 4.40 1.05 -3.20
C ILE A 19 3.84 -0.37 -3.25
N ALA A 20 2.51 -0.50 -3.30
CA ALA A 20 1.87 -1.80 -3.45
C ALA A 20 1.38 -1.95 -4.88
N VAL A 21 1.77 -3.05 -5.53
CA VAL A 21 1.32 -3.42 -6.87
C VAL A 21 0.65 -4.78 -6.84
N ASP A 22 -0.32 -4.97 -7.71
CA ASP A 22 -0.99 -6.25 -7.89
C ASP A 22 -0.02 -7.25 -8.50
N ASP A 23 0.23 -8.36 -7.79
CA ASP A 23 1.18 -9.38 -8.26
C ASP A 23 0.73 -10.03 -9.58
N ALA A 24 -0.57 -10.15 -9.80
CA ALA A 24 -1.10 -10.77 -11.00
C ALA A 24 -1.02 -9.86 -12.24
N THR A 25 -1.21 -8.56 -12.08
CA THR A 25 -1.32 -7.63 -13.21
C THR A 25 -0.17 -6.64 -13.31
N GLY A 26 0.52 -6.36 -12.21
CA GLY A 26 1.54 -5.32 -12.13
C GLY A 26 0.99 -3.92 -11.95
N ASP A 27 -0.32 -3.77 -11.81
CA ASP A 27 -0.93 -2.45 -11.61
C ASP A 27 -0.58 -1.89 -10.24
N VAL A 28 -0.30 -0.59 -10.19
CA VAL A 28 -0.07 0.10 -8.93
C VAL A 28 -1.41 0.25 -8.20
N LEU A 29 -1.45 -0.19 -6.95
CA LEU A 29 -2.67 -0.13 -6.13
C LEU A 29 -2.68 1.07 -5.20
N MET A 30 -1.56 1.34 -4.54
CA MET A 30 -1.46 2.44 -3.58
C MET A 30 -0.01 2.77 -3.27
N VAL A 31 0.18 3.93 -2.65
CA VAL A 31 1.47 4.35 -2.07
C VAL A 31 1.20 4.79 -0.63
N ALA A 32 2.07 4.37 0.27
CA ALA A 32 2.00 4.74 1.68
C ALA A 32 3.41 4.84 2.25
N ALA A 33 3.54 4.92 3.56
CA ALA A 33 4.83 4.92 4.23
C ALA A 33 4.97 3.71 5.15
N MET A 34 6.22 3.35 5.44
CA MET A 34 6.56 2.35 6.45
C MET A 34 7.70 2.90 7.30
N ASN A 35 7.66 2.63 8.61
CA ASN A 35 8.84 2.78 9.45
C ASN A 35 9.50 1.41 9.62
N GLU A 36 10.61 1.36 10.37
CA GLU A 36 11.29 0.10 10.61
C GLU A 36 10.37 -0.94 11.24
N GLN A 37 9.56 -0.53 12.21
CA GLN A 37 8.65 -1.44 12.92
C GLN A 37 7.58 -2.02 11.99
N THR A 38 6.93 -1.18 11.18
CA THR A 38 5.85 -1.67 10.28
C THR A 38 6.41 -2.55 9.17
N LEU A 39 7.62 -2.27 8.69
CA LEU A 39 8.25 -3.14 7.70
C LEU A 39 8.59 -4.51 8.31
N ARG A 40 9.12 -4.54 9.54
CA ARG A 40 9.35 -5.81 10.24
C ARG A 40 8.05 -6.59 10.45
N MET A 41 6.98 -5.91 10.83
CA MET A 41 5.66 -6.54 10.97
C MET A 41 5.16 -7.11 9.64
N THR A 42 5.37 -6.38 8.54
CA THR A 42 5.01 -6.86 7.20
C THR A 42 5.74 -8.17 6.86
N LEU A 43 7.04 -8.22 7.12
CA LEU A 43 7.83 -9.42 6.85
C LEU A 43 7.41 -10.60 7.72
N GLU A 44 7.06 -10.35 8.98
CA GLU A 44 6.64 -11.38 9.91
C GLU A 44 5.23 -11.92 9.60
N LYS A 45 4.31 -11.02 9.28
CA LYS A 45 2.89 -11.38 9.07
C LYS A 45 2.59 -11.87 7.67
N GLY A 46 3.42 -11.49 6.68
CA GLY A 46 3.12 -11.76 5.28
C GLY A 46 1.97 -10.92 4.73
N GLU A 47 1.56 -9.91 5.47
CA GLU A 47 0.52 -8.94 5.08
C GLU A 47 1.05 -7.53 5.27
N ALA A 48 0.63 -6.59 4.40
CA ALA A 48 1.16 -5.23 4.42
C ALA A 48 0.71 -4.47 5.68
N VAL A 49 1.69 -3.93 6.40
CA VAL A 49 1.50 -3.06 7.55
C VAL A 49 2.22 -1.76 7.26
N TYR A 50 1.48 -0.66 7.23
CA TYR A 50 2.01 0.66 6.91
C TYR A 50 2.10 1.54 8.14
N TRP A 51 2.74 2.69 8.00
CA TRP A 51 2.75 3.76 8.98
C TRP A 51 1.96 4.95 8.45
N SER A 52 1.04 5.47 9.24
CA SER A 52 0.23 6.64 8.89
C SER A 52 0.33 7.66 10.01
N ARG A 53 0.44 8.95 9.66
CA ARG A 53 0.48 10.03 10.67
C ARG A 53 -0.80 10.07 11.50
N SER A 54 -1.94 9.76 10.89
CA SER A 54 -3.23 9.80 11.58
C SER A 54 -3.56 8.53 12.34
N ARG A 55 -3.06 7.37 11.88
CA ARG A 55 -3.40 6.06 12.46
C ARG A 55 -2.26 5.43 13.26
N GLY A 56 -1.01 5.86 13.03
CA GLY A 56 0.17 5.18 13.53
C GLY A 56 0.41 3.89 12.74
N ILE A 57 0.54 2.77 13.44
CA ILE A 57 0.67 1.46 12.80
C ILE A 57 -0.67 1.12 12.14
N TRP A 58 -0.61 0.83 10.84
CA TRP A 58 -1.80 0.58 10.05
C TRP A 58 -1.67 -0.75 9.30
N HIS A 59 -2.26 -1.80 9.87
CA HIS A 59 -2.38 -3.09 9.21
C HIS A 59 -3.49 -2.98 8.16
N LYS A 60 -3.10 -2.93 6.89
CA LYS A 60 -4.01 -2.71 5.76
C LYS A 60 -5.08 -3.79 5.75
N GLY A 61 -6.35 -3.35 5.77
CA GLY A 61 -7.50 -4.24 5.70
C GLY A 61 -7.95 -4.87 7.02
N GLU A 62 -7.34 -4.49 8.15
CA GLU A 62 -7.69 -5.04 9.46
C GLU A 62 -9.17 -4.87 9.79
N GLN A 63 -9.76 -3.71 9.42
CA GLN A 63 -11.18 -3.44 9.65
C GLN A 63 -12.08 -3.85 8.49
N SER A 64 -11.60 -3.70 7.26
CA SER A 64 -12.42 -3.90 6.06
C SER A 64 -12.35 -5.31 5.50
N GLY A 65 -11.37 -6.11 5.91
CA GLY A 65 -11.11 -7.41 5.32
C GLY A 65 -10.31 -7.33 4.02
N HIS A 66 -9.98 -6.13 3.55
CA HIS A 66 -9.23 -5.91 2.29
C HIS A 66 -7.73 -5.88 2.57
N THR A 67 -7.22 -6.98 3.14
CA THR A 67 -5.79 -7.14 3.44
C THR A 67 -4.98 -7.28 2.17
N GLN A 68 -3.68 -7.05 2.28
CA GLN A 68 -2.74 -7.23 1.18
C GLN A 68 -1.75 -8.32 1.56
N ARG A 69 -1.92 -9.50 0.96
CA ARG A 69 -0.97 -10.60 1.15
C ARG A 69 0.28 -10.32 0.34
N VAL A 70 1.42 -10.24 1.01
CA VAL A 70 2.70 -9.94 0.36
C VAL A 70 3.26 -11.19 -0.32
N LYS A 71 3.48 -11.08 -1.62
CA LYS A 71 4.07 -12.16 -2.43
C LYS A 71 5.58 -11.99 -2.57
N SER A 72 6.04 -10.74 -2.72
CA SER A 72 7.47 -10.43 -2.78
C SER A 72 7.71 -8.98 -2.38
N VAL A 73 8.92 -8.70 -1.91
CA VAL A 73 9.34 -7.37 -1.45
C VAL A 73 10.59 -6.98 -2.21
N TRP A 74 10.58 -5.78 -2.75
CA TRP A 74 11.67 -5.23 -3.55
C TRP A 74 12.13 -3.91 -2.95
N ILE A 75 13.40 -3.59 -3.14
CA ILE A 75 13.99 -2.33 -2.67
C ILE A 75 14.55 -1.58 -3.88
N ASP A 76 14.45 -0.25 -3.88
CA ASP A 76 15.02 0.53 -4.97
C ASP A 76 16.53 0.73 -4.80
N CYS A 77 17.16 1.41 -5.77
CA CYS A 77 18.61 1.46 -5.86
C CYS A 77 19.30 2.20 -4.70
N ASP A 78 18.62 3.12 -4.05
CA ASP A 78 19.18 3.91 -2.94
C ASP A 78 18.53 3.60 -1.57
N GLY A 79 17.68 2.59 -1.51
CA GLY A 79 17.20 2.04 -0.24
C GLY A 79 16.16 2.87 0.49
N ASP A 80 15.44 3.75 -0.17
CA ASP A 80 14.42 4.59 0.47
C ASP A 80 12.99 4.31 0.00
N VAL A 81 12.81 3.36 -0.90
CA VAL A 81 11.49 2.91 -1.38
C VAL A 81 11.45 1.39 -1.37
N VAL A 82 10.36 0.84 -0.86
CA VAL A 82 10.08 -0.59 -0.99
C VAL A 82 8.89 -0.78 -1.92
N LEU A 83 8.94 -1.81 -2.72
CA LEU A 83 7.84 -2.21 -3.59
C LEU A 83 7.34 -3.57 -3.13
N LEU A 84 6.05 -3.64 -2.83
CA LEU A 84 5.39 -4.87 -2.40
C LEU A 84 4.55 -5.37 -3.57
N ARG A 85 4.82 -6.59 -4.01
CA ARG A 85 3.89 -7.27 -4.91
C ARG A 85 2.91 -8.03 -4.03
N VAL A 86 1.63 -7.72 -4.17
CA VAL A 86 0.61 -8.20 -3.24
C VAL A 86 -0.57 -8.84 -3.96
N GLU A 87 -1.26 -9.70 -3.23
CA GLU A 87 -2.60 -10.15 -3.56
C GLU A 87 -3.57 -9.30 -2.74
N GLN A 88 -4.32 -8.42 -3.41
CA GLN A 88 -5.29 -7.56 -2.75
C GLN A 88 -6.57 -8.34 -2.48
N ARG A 89 -6.85 -8.64 -1.23
CA ARG A 89 -8.09 -9.31 -0.84
C ARG A 89 -9.23 -8.30 -0.84
N GLY A 90 -10.43 -8.77 -1.19
CA GLY A 90 -11.59 -7.90 -1.32
C GLY A 90 -11.61 -7.08 -2.60
N GLY A 91 -10.55 -7.15 -3.42
CA GLY A 91 -10.47 -6.53 -4.74
C GLY A 91 -10.13 -5.05 -4.76
N GLY A 92 -10.27 -4.32 -3.64
CA GLY A 92 -10.10 -2.87 -3.63
C GLY A 92 -9.07 -2.38 -2.63
N ALA A 93 -8.06 -1.67 -3.11
CA ALA A 93 -7.03 -1.08 -2.25
C ALA A 93 -7.48 0.24 -1.62
N CYS A 94 -8.30 1.02 -2.32
CA CYS A 94 -8.70 2.35 -1.89
C CYS A 94 -9.96 2.31 -1.02
N HIS A 95 -9.99 3.07 0.07
CA HIS A 95 -11.15 3.16 0.96
C HIS A 95 -12.38 3.77 0.27
N THR A 96 -12.20 4.42 -0.88
CA THR A 96 -13.31 4.92 -1.70
C THR A 96 -14.02 3.83 -2.48
N GLY A 97 -13.55 2.59 -2.40
CA GLY A 97 -14.11 1.46 -3.12
C GLY A 97 -13.47 1.20 -4.48
N LYS A 98 -12.51 2.01 -4.87
CA LYS A 98 -11.76 1.82 -6.12
C LYS A 98 -10.75 0.71 -5.96
N ARG A 99 -10.49 -0.03 -7.05
CA ARG A 99 -9.48 -1.07 -7.08
C ARG A 99 -8.09 -0.51 -6.74
N SER A 100 -7.77 0.66 -7.28
CA SER A 100 -6.51 1.38 -7.05
C SER A 100 -6.79 2.75 -6.48
N CYS A 101 -5.88 3.24 -5.64
CA CYS A 101 -5.89 4.64 -5.20
C CYS A 101 -5.60 5.60 -6.36
N PHE A 102 -4.98 5.11 -7.43
CA PHE A 102 -4.67 5.90 -8.63
C PHE A 102 -5.79 5.74 -9.65
N PHE A 103 -6.93 6.37 -9.40
CA PHE A 103 -8.12 6.24 -10.24
C PHE A 103 -8.47 7.48 -11.04
N ARG A 104 -7.69 8.56 -10.93
CA ARG A 104 -7.90 9.79 -11.69
C ARG A 104 -6.73 10.01 -12.63
N LYS A 105 -7.06 10.22 -13.88
CA LYS A 105 -6.08 10.45 -14.95
C LYS A 105 -6.23 11.87 -15.49
N LEU A 106 -5.13 12.51 -15.79
CA LEU A 106 -5.15 13.83 -16.41
C LEU A 106 -5.46 13.69 -17.90
N GLU A 107 -6.56 14.26 -18.34
CA GLU A 107 -6.97 14.28 -19.74
C GLU A 107 -7.45 15.70 -20.08
N ASP A 108 -6.83 16.30 -21.09
CA ASP A 108 -7.17 17.66 -21.56
C ASP A 108 -7.24 18.69 -20.43
N GLY A 109 -6.27 18.64 -19.51
CA GLY A 109 -6.19 19.57 -18.39
C GLY A 109 -7.14 19.30 -17.26
N ARG A 110 -7.83 18.16 -17.25
CA ARG A 110 -8.77 17.77 -16.20
C ARG A 110 -8.43 16.41 -15.61
N TRP A 111 -8.78 16.23 -14.35
CA TRP A 111 -8.71 14.93 -13.68
C TRP A 111 -9.99 14.15 -13.95
N VAL A 112 -9.86 13.01 -14.62
CA VAL A 112 -10.98 12.15 -15.01
C VAL A 112 -10.89 10.84 -14.24
N ASP A 113 -12.02 10.43 -13.63
CA ASP A 113 -12.12 9.16 -12.94
C ASP A 113 -12.19 8.02 -13.97
N VAL A 114 -11.15 7.21 -14.02
CA VAL A 114 -11.05 6.04 -14.90
C VAL A 114 -10.96 4.74 -14.07
N GLY A 115 -11.21 4.82 -12.77
CA GLY A 115 -11.03 3.71 -11.85
C GLY A 115 -12.18 2.73 -11.84
N GLU A 116 -11.85 1.48 -11.54
CA GLU A 116 -12.82 0.42 -11.32
C GLU A 116 -13.36 0.49 -9.90
N GLN A 117 -14.67 0.60 -9.76
CA GLN A 117 -15.36 0.56 -8.47
C GLN A 117 -15.62 -0.89 -8.11
N VAL A 118 -15.00 -1.38 -7.02
CA VAL A 118 -15.08 -2.81 -6.67
C VAL A 118 -15.91 -3.08 -5.42
N PHE A 119 -16.18 -2.05 -4.60
CA PHE A 119 -17.10 -2.16 -3.48
C PHE A 119 -17.72 -0.81 -3.15
N ASP A 120 -18.84 -0.84 -2.42
CA ASP A 120 -19.49 0.37 -1.92
C ASP A 120 -18.91 0.69 -0.54
N PRO A 121 -18.19 1.82 -0.39
CA PRO A 121 -17.57 2.17 0.89
C PRO A 121 -18.58 2.34 2.02
N ALA A 122 -19.80 2.77 1.73
CA ALA A 122 -20.85 2.89 2.74
C ALA A 122 -21.22 1.53 3.36
N LYS A 123 -21.17 0.46 2.58
CA LYS A 123 -21.47 -0.89 3.06
C LYS A 123 -20.33 -1.48 3.87
N VAL A 124 -19.09 -1.19 3.49
CA VAL A 124 -17.90 -1.76 4.15
C VAL A 124 -17.58 -1.02 5.45
N TYR A 125 -17.66 0.32 5.44
CA TYR A 125 -17.27 1.16 6.57
C TYR A 125 -18.45 1.65 7.41
N GLY A 126 -19.66 1.18 7.13
CA GLY A 126 -20.84 1.47 7.93
C GLY A 126 -21.36 2.90 7.85
N ARG A 127 -21.15 3.56 6.73
CA ARG A 127 -21.52 4.98 6.56
C ARG A 127 -22.52 5.15 5.46
#